data_fb98bede6912a745ff56d212e2de7129
#
_entry.id   fb98bede6912a745ff56d212e2de7129
#
_cell.length_a   1.000
_cell.length_b   1.000
_cell.length_c   1.000
_cell.angle_alpha   90.00
_cell.angle_beta   90.00
_cell.angle_gamma   90.00
#
_symmetry.space_group_name_H-M   'P 1'
#
loop_
_entity.id
_entity.type
_entity.pdbx_description
1 polymer ?
#
loop_
_entity_poly.entity_id
_entity_poly.type
_entity_poly.pdbx_seq_one_letter_code
_entity_poly.pdbx_strand_id
1 'polypeptide(L)'
;MGPRVRTSDIDASHRDRIAEMLRATGVFREPEVDVALELFDATFSPAPLRAGDDARPMVTRAGAAPSHGTDSPFPLDGYLFLGAFTPEEKLIGYACYGATPDTDRTWDLYWIAVDPSAQGSGSGTTLLSEVERRLSGLNARMLVVETSSRSEYAATRAFYMKRGYRVAAQLRDFYAPADDRIIFTKRFPIAPRGAE
;
A
#
# COMPACT_ATOMS: atom_id res chain seq x y z
N MET A 1 -3.59 8.11 27.38
CA MET A 1 -4.48 7.61 26.33
C MET A 1 -4.23 8.52 25.12
N GLY A 2 -3.53 8.05 24.08
CA GLY A 2 -3.22 8.86 22.91
C GLY A 2 -4.49 9.27 22.15
N PRO A 3 -4.43 10.32 21.31
CA PRO A 3 -5.58 10.75 20.51
C PRO A 3 -6.09 9.58 19.67
N ARG A 4 -7.41 9.43 19.62
CA ARG A 4 -8.10 8.36 18.89
C ARG A 4 -7.91 8.61 17.40
N VAL A 5 -7.07 7.82 16.72
CA VAL A 5 -6.88 7.87 15.28
C VAL A 5 -8.08 7.21 14.60
N ARG A 6 -8.72 7.90 13.67
CA ARG A 6 -9.78 7.37 12.81
C ARG A 6 -9.21 6.99 11.44
N THR A 7 -9.70 5.92 10.85
CA THR A 7 -9.38 5.56 9.46
C THR A 7 -10.59 5.82 8.56
N SER A 8 -10.35 6.34 7.37
CA SER A 8 -11.35 6.60 6.33
C SER A 8 -10.70 6.55 4.96
N ASP A 9 -11.51 6.38 3.93
CA ASP A 9 -11.03 6.56 2.56
C ASP A 9 -10.61 8.01 2.36
N ILE A 10 -9.65 8.22 1.47
CA ILE A 10 -9.17 9.54 1.06
C ILE A 10 -9.64 9.83 -0.36
N ASP A 11 -9.64 11.09 -0.73
CA ASP A 11 -10.03 11.60 -2.05
C ASP A 11 -8.97 12.51 -2.66
N ALA A 12 -9.24 13.05 -3.84
CA ALA A 12 -8.31 13.88 -4.59
C ALA A 12 -7.79 15.11 -3.80
N SER A 13 -8.56 15.65 -2.85
CA SER A 13 -8.16 16.83 -2.06
C SER A 13 -6.98 16.57 -1.13
N HIS A 14 -6.66 15.31 -0.86
CA HIS A 14 -5.57 14.91 0.05
C HIS A 14 -4.19 14.84 -0.63
N ARG A 15 -4.12 15.05 -1.95
CA ARG A 15 -2.90 14.90 -2.74
C ARG A 15 -1.70 15.65 -2.18
N ASP A 16 -1.86 16.96 -1.98
CA ASP A 16 -0.77 17.82 -1.53
C ASP A 16 -0.31 17.44 -0.12
N ARG A 17 -1.24 17.06 0.74
CA ARG A 17 -0.92 16.59 2.08
C ARG A 17 -0.14 15.28 2.07
N ILE A 18 -0.43 14.37 1.14
CA ILE A 18 0.32 13.13 0.95
C ILE A 18 1.75 13.45 0.48
N ALA A 19 1.91 14.34 -0.50
CA ALA A 19 3.21 14.76 -0.99
C ALA A 19 4.08 15.38 0.14
N GLU A 20 3.49 16.30 0.92
CA GLU A 20 4.14 16.89 2.08
C GLU A 20 4.58 15.85 3.10
N MET A 21 3.68 14.92 3.45
CA MET A 21 3.94 13.87 4.41
C MET A 21 5.08 12.94 3.96
N LEU A 22 5.07 12.50 2.70
CA LEU A 22 6.11 11.62 2.15
C LEU A 22 7.49 12.29 2.25
N ARG A 23 7.61 13.56 1.82
CA ARG A 23 8.85 14.32 1.93
C ARG A 23 9.29 14.51 3.37
N ALA A 24 8.36 14.84 4.26
CA ALA A 24 8.63 15.05 5.67
C ALA A 24 9.20 13.81 6.38
N THR A 25 8.90 12.59 5.91
CA THR A 25 9.46 11.37 6.51
C THR A 25 10.98 11.29 6.37
N GLY A 26 11.55 11.90 5.33
CA GLY A 26 12.98 11.81 4.99
C GLY A 26 13.45 10.41 4.56
N VAL A 27 12.54 9.45 4.43
CA VAL A 27 12.84 8.05 4.04
C VAL A 27 12.76 7.89 2.53
N PHE A 28 11.78 8.53 1.89
CA PHE A 28 11.52 8.45 0.46
C PHE A 28 12.37 9.47 -0.30
N ARG A 29 12.96 9.05 -1.42
CA ARG A 29 13.62 9.93 -2.39
C ARG A 29 12.58 10.58 -3.29
N GLU A 30 12.86 11.75 -3.88
CA GLU A 30 11.90 12.43 -4.77
C GLU A 30 11.32 11.52 -5.88
N PRO A 31 12.09 10.68 -6.59
CA PRO A 31 11.48 9.75 -7.56
C PRO A 31 10.48 8.77 -6.96
N GLU A 32 10.67 8.36 -5.69
CA GLU A 32 9.71 7.48 -4.99
C GLU A 32 8.44 8.26 -4.62
N VAL A 33 8.58 9.54 -4.25
CA VAL A 33 7.44 10.45 -4.01
C VAL A 33 6.65 10.66 -5.30
N ASP A 34 7.34 10.92 -6.41
CA ASP A 34 6.70 11.12 -7.72
C ASP A 34 5.88 9.89 -8.13
N VAL A 35 6.42 8.67 -8.00
CA VAL A 35 5.69 7.42 -8.29
C VAL A 35 4.46 7.28 -7.37
N ALA A 36 4.58 7.60 -6.08
CA ALA A 36 3.44 7.53 -5.16
C ALA A 36 2.31 8.49 -5.57
N LEU A 37 2.67 9.69 -6.04
CA LEU A 37 1.70 10.69 -6.52
C LEU A 37 1.11 10.32 -7.87
N GLU A 38 1.90 9.71 -8.78
CA GLU A 38 1.37 9.17 -10.05
C GLU A 38 0.30 8.11 -9.81
N LEU A 39 0.51 7.19 -8.86
CA LEU A 39 -0.50 6.20 -8.50
C LEU A 39 -1.76 6.85 -7.91
N PHE A 40 -1.56 7.89 -7.09
CA PHE A 40 -2.67 8.65 -6.53
C PHE A 40 -3.47 9.35 -7.64
N ASP A 41 -2.79 10.08 -8.53
CA ASP A 41 -3.40 10.80 -9.63
C ASP A 41 -4.13 9.86 -10.60
N ALA A 42 -3.54 8.71 -10.91
CA ALA A 42 -4.16 7.68 -11.74
C ALA A 42 -5.47 7.14 -11.14
N THR A 43 -5.60 7.17 -9.82
CA THR A 43 -6.81 6.69 -9.12
C THR A 43 -7.90 7.76 -9.06
N PHE A 44 -7.55 9.01 -8.75
CA PHE A 44 -8.52 10.07 -8.45
C PHE A 44 -8.73 11.08 -9.57
N SER A 45 -7.83 11.14 -10.53
CA SER A 45 -7.91 12.03 -11.68
C SER A 45 -7.47 11.29 -12.94
N PRO A 46 -8.19 10.22 -13.34
CA PRO A 46 -7.81 9.49 -14.54
C PRO A 46 -7.87 10.46 -15.73
N ALA A 47 -6.72 10.66 -16.39
CA ALA A 47 -6.67 11.42 -17.63
C ALA A 47 -7.65 10.78 -18.61
N PRO A 48 -8.43 11.57 -19.39
CA PRO A 48 -9.26 11.00 -20.44
C PRO A 48 -8.36 10.19 -21.36
N LEU A 49 -8.69 8.89 -21.54
CA LEU A 49 -7.97 7.98 -22.43
C LEU A 49 -7.83 8.66 -23.80
N ARG A 50 -6.65 9.15 -24.13
CA ARG A 50 -6.34 9.55 -25.50
C ARG A 50 -6.28 8.28 -26.32
N ALA A 51 -7.17 8.17 -27.30
CA ALA A 51 -7.11 7.09 -28.28
C ALA A 51 -5.72 7.10 -28.93
N GLY A 52 -4.86 6.13 -28.58
CA GLY A 52 -3.53 5.98 -29.14
C GLY A 52 -2.35 5.92 -28.16
N ASP A 53 -2.52 6.22 -26.89
CA ASP A 53 -1.45 6.09 -25.91
C ASP A 53 -1.52 4.72 -25.19
N ASP A 54 -0.77 3.76 -25.71
CA ASP A 54 -0.42 2.51 -25.01
C ASP A 54 0.60 2.74 -23.87
N ALA A 55 0.82 3.98 -23.46
CA ALA A 55 1.69 4.35 -22.36
C ALA A 55 0.93 4.28 -21.03
N ARG A 56 0.66 3.09 -20.55
CA ARG A 56 0.50 2.85 -19.11
C ARG A 56 1.83 3.23 -18.45
N PRO A 57 1.83 4.00 -17.34
CA PRO A 57 3.07 4.21 -16.59
C PRO A 57 3.65 2.84 -16.29
N MET A 58 4.88 2.63 -16.74
CA MET A 58 5.62 1.38 -16.59
C MET A 58 6.03 1.16 -15.12
N VAL A 59 5.08 0.87 -14.26
CA VAL A 59 5.35 -0.09 -13.19
C VAL A 59 5.24 -1.45 -13.90
N THR A 60 6.37 -1.91 -14.43
CA THR A 60 6.48 -3.14 -15.20
C THR A 60 6.01 -4.32 -14.37
N ARG A 61 4.76 -4.67 -14.53
CA ARG A 61 4.28 -6.02 -14.32
C ARG A 61 3.52 -6.44 -15.57
N ALA A 62 4.19 -7.24 -16.40
CA ALA A 62 3.58 -7.93 -17.52
C ALA A 62 2.52 -8.90 -16.98
N GLY A 63 1.32 -8.84 -17.51
CA GLY A 63 0.27 -9.81 -17.23
C GLY A 63 -1.12 -9.17 -17.32
N ALA A 64 -1.95 -9.64 -18.26
CA ALA A 64 -3.36 -9.30 -18.34
C ALA A 64 -4.10 -9.86 -17.13
N ALA A 65 -5.00 -9.09 -16.52
CA ALA A 65 -5.79 -9.53 -15.39
C ALA A 65 -6.73 -10.69 -15.79
N PRO A 66 -6.77 -11.81 -15.03
CA PRO A 66 -7.83 -12.78 -15.21
C PRO A 66 -9.16 -12.18 -14.72
N SER A 67 -10.20 -12.36 -15.51
CA SER A 67 -11.58 -12.02 -15.16
C SER A 67 -12.03 -12.89 -13.97
N HIS A 68 -11.96 -12.36 -12.77
CA HIS A 68 -12.57 -12.97 -11.60
C HIS A 68 -13.90 -12.30 -11.28
N GLY A 69 -14.89 -13.10 -10.89
CA GLY A 69 -16.29 -12.79 -10.75
C GLY A 69 -16.64 -11.40 -10.17
N THR A 70 -17.70 -10.85 -10.70
CA THR A 70 -18.19 -9.47 -10.63
C THR A 70 -18.79 -9.03 -9.26
N ASP A 71 -18.55 -9.75 -8.17
CA ASP A 71 -19.18 -9.48 -6.88
C ASP A 71 -18.28 -8.73 -5.85
N SER A 72 -17.12 -8.21 -6.27
CA SER A 72 -16.29 -7.39 -5.38
C SER A 72 -16.79 -5.94 -5.38
N PRO A 73 -17.10 -5.35 -4.21
CA PRO A 73 -17.47 -3.93 -4.13
C PRO A 73 -16.31 -2.97 -4.41
N PHE A 74 -15.12 -3.49 -4.67
CA PHE A 74 -13.92 -2.72 -4.98
C PHE A 74 -13.43 -3.01 -6.40
N PRO A 75 -12.91 -2.01 -7.13
CA PRO A 75 -12.32 -2.24 -8.44
C PRO A 75 -11.15 -3.21 -8.28
N LEU A 76 -11.21 -4.36 -8.96
CA LEU A 76 -10.11 -5.33 -9.00
C LEU A 76 -8.92 -4.80 -9.81
N ASP A 77 -9.15 -3.73 -10.59
CA ASP A 77 -8.18 -3.08 -11.47
C ASP A 77 -7.88 -1.68 -10.96
N GLY A 78 -7.21 -1.55 -9.80
CA GLY A 78 -6.89 -0.23 -9.29
C GLY A 78 -6.23 -0.23 -7.93
N TYR A 79 -5.86 0.97 -7.49
CA TYR A 79 -5.29 1.21 -6.19
C TYR A 79 -6.36 1.69 -5.22
N LEU A 80 -6.30 1.22 -3.98
CA LEU A 80 -7.13 1.64 -2.88
C LEU A 80 -6.29 2.49 -1.93
N PHE A 81 -6.87 3.60 -1.48
CA PHE A 81 -6.20 4.52 -0.58
C PHE A 81 -6.98 4.65 0.73
N LEU A 82 -6.28 4.53 1.84
CA LEU A 82 -6.81 4.62 3.20
C LEU A 82 -6.04 5.68 3.98
N GLY A 83 -6.74 6.61 4.61
CA GLY A 83 -6.18 7.65 5.47
C GLY A 83 -6.32 7.33 6.96
N ALA A 84 -5.38 7.84 7.75
CA ALA A 84 -5.47 7.98 9.19
C ALA A 84 -5.61 9.46 9.55
N PHE A 85 -6.61 9.78 10.36
CA PHE A 85 -6.98 11.15 10.69
C PHE A 85 -6.97 11.38 12.20
N THR A 86 -6.61 12.60 12.59
CA THR A 86 -6.83 13.08 13.97
C THR A 86 -8.33 13.34 14.20
N PRO A 87 -8.76 13.56 15.46
CA PRO A 87 -10.13 13.99 15.74
C PRO A 87 -10.54 15.28 15.03
N GLU A 88 -9.55 16.15 14.70
CA GLU A 88 -9.74 17.41 13.99
C GLU A 88 -9.69 17.24 12.47
N GLU A 89 -9.87 16.01 11.97
CA GLU A 89 -9.90 15.65 10.54
C GLU A 89 -8.57 15.94 9.78
N LYS A 90 -7.44 16.08 10.46
CA LYS A 90 -6.14 16.21 9.81
C LYS A 90 -5.62 14.84 9.38
N LEU A 91 -5.25 14.69 8.10
CA LEU A 91 -4.58 13.50 7.59
C LEU A 91 -3.15 13.42 8.16
N ILE A 92 -2.87 12.34 8.90
CA ILE A 92 -1.57 12.07 9.58
C ILE A 92 -0.90 10.80 9.11
N GLY A 93 -1.50 10.06 8.20
CA GLY A 93 -0.91 8.87 7.60
C GLY A 93 -1.80 8.35 6.49
N TYR A 94 -1.23 7.55 5.58
CA TYR A 94 -2.00 6.88 4.55
C TYR A 94 -1.39 5.53 4.18
N ALA A 95 -2.20 4.68 3.58
CA ALA A 95 -1.80 3.43 2.94
C ALA A 95 -2.37 3.37 1.52
N CYS A 96 -1.57 2.84 0.58
CA CYS A 96 -1.96 2.50 -0.77
C CYS A 96 -1.77 1.00 -0.97
N TYR A 97 -2.81 0.31 -1.40
CA TYR A 97 -2.79 -1.15 -1.61
C TYR A 97 -3.69 -1.53 -2.79
N GLY A 98 -3.49 -2.70 -3.35
CA GLY A 98 -4.28 -3.18 -4.49
C GLY A 98 -4.12 -4.68 -4.71
N ALA A 99 -5.00 -5.25 -5.54
CA ALA A 99 -4.91 -6.65 -5.91
C ALA A 99 -3.66 -6.91 -6.77
N THR A 100 -2.94 -8.01 -6.47
CA THR A 100 -1.83 -8.45 -7.32
C THR A 100 -2.40 -9.11 -8.57
N PRO A 101 -2.14 -8.57 -9.79
CA PRO A 101 -2.63 -9.17 -11.03
C PRO A 101 -2.22 -10.64 -11.17
N ASP A 102 -3.06 -11.41 -11.87
CA ASP A 102 -2.81 -12.83 -12.20
C ASP A 102 -2.58 -13.74 -10.97
N THR A 103 -3.11 -13.36 -9.79
CA THR A 103 -3.01 -14.17 -8.57
C THR A 103 -4.37 -14.50 -7.98
N ASP A 104 -4.45 -15.63 -7.24
CA ASP A 104 -5.64 -15.96 -6.46
C ASP A 104 -5.62 -15.17 -5.15
N ARG A 105 -6.30 -14.02 -5.12
CA ARG A 105 -6.56 -13.21 -3.92
C ARG A 105 -5.30 -12.82 -3.14
N THR A 106 -4.19 -12.54 -3.86
CA THR A 106 -3.00 -11.90 -3.31
C THR A 106 -3.13 -10.40 -3.51
N TRP A 107 -2.65 -9.63 -2.54
CA TRP A 107 -2.69 -8.18 -2.51
C TRP A 107 -1.31 -7.63 -2.24
N ASP A 108 -1.00 -6.47 -2.80
CA ASP A 108 0.22 -5.72 -2.52
C ASP A 108 -0.11 -4.48 -1.67
N LEU A 109 0.71 -4.22 -0.66
CA LEU A 109 0.76 -2.93 0.03
C LEU A 109 1.89 -2.12 -0.62
N TYR A 110 1.53 -1.13 -1.42
CA TYR A 110 2.46 -0.31 -2.18
C TYR A 110 3.11 0.77 -1.32
N TRP A 111 2.30 1.46 -0.52
CA TRP A 111 2.77 2.52 0.39
C TRP A 111 2.07 2.43 1.73
N ILE A 112 2.83 2.71 2.78
CA ILE A 112 2.31 3.11 4.08
C ILE A 112 3.25 4.18 4.63
N ALA A 113 2.71 5.34 4.94
CA ALA A 113 3.46 6.46 5.51
C ALA A 113 2.68 7.09 6.65
N VAL A 114 3.41 7.57 7.65
CA VAL A 114 2.87 8.31 8.80
C VAL A 114 3.69 9.57 8.98
N ASP A 115 3.01 10.70 9.13
CA ASP A 115 3.62 11.98 9.43
C ASP A 115 4.60 11.85 10.60
N PRO A 116 5.83 12.39 10.50
CA PRO A 116 6.81 12.30 11.58
C PRO A 116 6.27 12.75 12.94
N SER A 117 5.42 13.78 12.96
CA SER A 117 4.78 14.28 14.20
C SER A 117 3.79 13.30 14.83
N ALA A 118 3.31 12.31 14.07
CA ALA A 118 2.36 11.29 14.51
C ALA A 118 3.00 9.89 14.61
N GLN A 119 4.30 9.76 14.34
CA GLN A 119 5.01 8.50 14.54
C GLN A 119 5.06 8.14 16.03
N GLY A 120 5.09 6.83 16.31
CA GLY A 120 5.04 6.33 17.70
C GLY A 120 3.65 6.38 18.36
N SER A 121 2.67 7.08 17.78
CA SER A 121 1.29 7.16 18.30
C SER A 121 0.42 5.93 18.04
N GLY A 122 0.91 4.96 17.26
CA GLY A 122 0.14 3.81 16.82
C GLY A 122 -0.59 3.98 15.48
N SER A 123 -0.53 5.16 14.84
CA SER A 123 -1.22 5.46 13.57
C SER A 123 -0.90 4.46 12.47
N GLY A 124 0.38 4.08 12.29
CA GLY A 124 0.78 3.07 11.30
C GLY A 124 0.20 1.69 11.61
N THR A 125 0.07 1.34 12.90
CA THR A 125 -0.58 0.09 13.32
C THR A 125 -2.07 0.12 12.98
N THR A 126 -2.73 1.23 13.26
CA THR A 126 -4.16 1.42 12.96
C THR A 126 -4.42 1.31 11.46
N LEU A 127 -3.60 1.98 10.61
CA LEU A 127 -3.68 1.87 9.15
C LEU A 127 -3.52 0.42 8.68
N LEU A 128 -2.43 -0.24 9.09
CA LEU A 128 -2.15 -1.59 8.63
C LEU A 128 -3.23 -2.58 9.09
N SER A 129 -3.70 -2.45 10.33
CA SER A 129 -4.77 -3.30 10.85
C SER A 129 -6.09 -3.09 10.11
N GLU A 130 -6.41 -1.86 9.69
CA GLU A 130 -7.61 -1.59 8.91
C GLU A 130 -7.48 -2.14 7.47
N VAL A 131 -6.32 -2.01 6.83
CA VAL A 131 -6.04 -2.67 5.53
C VAL A 131 -6.26 -4.18 5.67
N GLU A 132 -5.64 -4.82 6.68
CA GLU A 132 -5.78 -6.25 6.93
C GLU A 132 -7.24 -6.66 7.18
N ARG A 133 -7.99 -5.87 7.94
CA ARG A 133 -9.41 -6.11 8.20
C ARG A 133 -10.25 -6.07 6.92
N ARG A 134 -10.02 -5.05 6.07
CA ARG A 134 -10.69 -4.92 4.76
C ARG A 134 -10.36 -6.11 3.86
N LEU A 135 -9.09 -6.48 3.77
CA LEU A 135 -8.63 -7.61 2.98
C LEU A 135 -9.19 -8.95 3.48
N SER A 136 -9.30 -9.13 4.80
CA SER A 136 -9.94 -10.31 5.38
C SER A 136 -11.44 -10.37 5.00
N GLY A 137 -12.14 -9.22 4.99
CA GLY A 137 -13.53 -9.13 4.52
C GLY A 137 -13.70 -9.47 3.04
N LEU A 138 -12.66 -9.25 2.23
CA LEU A 138 -12.59 -9.66 0.81
C LEU A 138 -12.09 -11.10 0.61
N ASN A 139 -11.93 -11.84 1.70
CA ASN A 139 -11.40 -13.20 1.68
C ASN A 139 -10.01 -13.27 1.00
N ALA A 140 -9.18 -12.22 1.19
CA ALA A 140 -7.81 -12.20 0.71
C ALA A 140 -7.01 -13.36 1.31
N ARG A 141 -6.10 -13.92 0.51
CA ARG A 141 -5.26 -15.04 0.93
C ARG A 141 -3.92 -14.57 1.48
N MET A 142 -3.38 -13.49 0.94
CA MET A 142 -2.04 -13.02 1.28
C MET A 142 -1.90 -11.51 1.01
N LEU A 143 -1.18 -10.84 1.89
CA LEU A 143 -0.68 -9.48 1.67
C LEU A 143 0.83 -9.52 1.52
N VAL A 144 1.33 -8.92 0.45
CA VAL A 144 2.76 -8.78 0.12
C VAL A 144 3.19 -7.34 0.38
N VAL A 145 4.37 -7.17 0.93
CA VAL A 145 4.98 -5.86 1.17
C VAL A 145 6.43 -5.91 0.75
N GLU A 146 6.88 -4.90 0.03
CA GLU A 146 8.26 -4.78 -0.42
C GLU A 146 8.93 -3.57 0.24
N THR A 147 10.21 -3.71 0.58
CA THR A 147 10.99 -2.63 1.18
C THR A 147 12.47 -2.79 0.84
N SER A 148 13.21 -1.69 0.94
CA SER A 148 14.67 -1.68 0.79
C SER A 148 15.38 -2.25 2.02
N SER A 149 16.60 -2.76 1.83
CA SER A 149 17.48 -3.20 2.92
C SER A 149 18.24 -2.05 3.60
N ARG A 150 18.18 -0.84 3.06
CA ARG A 150 18.87 0.35 3.63
C ARG A 150 18.54 0.55 5.10
N SER A 151 19.46 1.21 5.82
CA SER A 151 19.33 1.49 7.26
C SER A 151 18.07 2.31 7.58
N GLU A 152 17.70 3.26 6.72
CA GLU A 152 16.52 4.13 6.87
C GLU A 152 15.21 3.33 6.96
N TYR A 153 15.18 2.14 6.33
CA TYR A 153 14.03 1.23 6.37
C TYR A 153 14.10 0.20 7.52
N ALA A 154 15.12 0.26 8.39
CA ALA A 154 15.24 -0.71 9.50
C ALA A 154 14.03 -0.70 10.43
N ALA A 155 13.52 0.49 10.78
CA ALA A 155 12.32 0.64 11.59
C ALA A 155 11.07 0.07 10.90
N THR A 156 10.96 0.28 9.58
CA THR A 156 9.87 -0.25 8.74
C THR A 156 9.90 -1.78 8.69
N ARG A 157 11.07 -2.39 8.50
CA ARG A 157 11.21 -3.86 8.53
C ARG A 157 10.84 -4.42 9.91
N ALA A 158 11.31 -3.79 10.99
CA ALA A 158 10.94 -4.19 12.36
C ALA A 158 9.43 -4.03 12.63
N PHE A 159 8.81 -3.00 12.05
CA PHE A 159 7.36 -2.77 12.14
C PHE A 159 6.57 -3.93 11.55
N TYR A 160 6.93 -4.42 10.37
CA TYR A 160 6.24 -5.57 9.75
C TYR A 160 6.47 -6.86 10.53
N MET A 161 7.71 -7.16 10.93
CA MET A 161 8.03 -8.37 11.70
C MET A 161 7.22 -8.44 13.01
N LYS A 162 7.12 -7.33 13.75
CA LYS A 162 6.32 -7.24 14.98
C LYS A 162 4.82 -7.49 14.75
N ARG A 163 4.33 -7.38 13.51
CA ARG A 163 2.92 -7.60 13.14
C ARG A 163 2.67 -8.93 12.44
N GLY A 164 3.63 -9.84 12.56
CA GLY A 164 3.50 -11.21 12.07
C GLY A 164 3.79 -11.39 10.58
N TYR A 165 4.35 -10.36 9.92
CA TYR A 165 4.90 -10.54 8.59
C TYR A 165 6.21 -11.32 8.65
N ARG A 166 6.44 -12.14 7.63
CA ARG A 166 7.65 -12.94 7.50
C ARG A 166 8.37 -12.57 6.23
N VAL A 167 9.70 -12.55 6.27
CA VAL A 167 10.52 -12.42 5.07
C VAL A 167 10.27 -13.65 4.19
N ALA A 168 9.79 -13.41 3.00
CA ALA A 168 9.55 -14.44 1.99
C ALA A 168 10.71 -14.56 1.00
N ALA A 169 11.36 -13.42 0.69
CA ALA A 169 12.52 -13.38 -0.19
C ALA A 169 13.39 -12.13 0.07
N GLN A 170 14.65 -12.23 -0.33
CA GLN A 170 15.60 -11.13 -0.41
C GLN A 170 16.32 -11.22 -1.74
N LEU A 171 16.23 -10.17 -2.55
CA LEU A 171 16.95 -10.05 -3.81
C LEU A 171 18.09 -9.07 -3.59
N ARG A 172 19.31 -9.58 -3.69
CA ARG A 172 20.52 -8.78 -3.45
C ARG A 172 20.73 -7.75 -4.55
N ASP A 173 21.21 -6.58 -4.14
CA ASP A 173 21.59 -5.47 -5.04
C ASP A 173 20.48 -5.09 -6.04
N PHE A 174 19.21 -5.27 -5.65
CA PHE A 174 18.08 -5.09 -6.56
C PHE A 174 17.86 -3.61 -6.93
N TYR A 175 17.93 -2.71 -5.96
CA TYR A 175 17.72 -1.28 -6.20
C TYR A 175 19.02 -0.55 -6.54
N ALA A 176 20.13 -0.98 -5.93
CA ALA A 176 21.48 -0.47 -6.15
C ALA A 176 22.47 -1.43 -5.49
N PRO A 177 23.80 -1.30 -5.74
CA PRO A 177 24.80 -2.02 -4.95
C PRO A 177 24.56 -1.81 -3.45
N ALA A 178 24.52 -2.90 -2.68
CA ALA A 178 24.21 -2.96 -1.25
C ALA A 178 22.80 -2.49 -0.84
N ASP A 179 21.86 -2.38 -1.79
CA ASP A 179 20.45 -2.09 -1.53
C ASP A 179 19.57 -3.21 -2.06
N ASP A 180 19.24 -4.15 -1.18
CA ASP A 180 18.44 -5.34 -1.51
C ASP A 180 16.96 -5.03 -1.44
N ARG A 181 16.18 -5.75 -2.24
CA ARG A 181 14.73 -5.81 -2.10
C ARG A 181 14.36 -6.89 -1.10
N ILE A 182 13.67 -6.51 -0.02
CA ILE A 182 13.16 -7.42 1.00
C ILE A 182 11.65 -7.56 0.80
N ILE A 183 11.19 -8.78 0.58
CA ILE A 183 9.77 -9.11 0.38
C ILE A 183 9.24 -9.75 1.66
N PHE A 184 8.23 -9.12 2.25
CA PHE A 184 7.48 -9.64 3.38
C PHE A 184 6.12 -10.16 2.93
N THR A 185 5.64 -11.20 3.60
CA THR A 185 4.28 -11.71 3.37
C THR A 185 3.56 -11.95 4.70
N LYS A 186 2.24 -11.75 4.67
CA LYS A 186 1.31 -12.18 5.71
C LYS A 186 0.17 -12.96 5.08
N ARG A 187 -0.10 -14.17 5.57
CA ARG A 187 -1.23 -14.99 5.14
C ARG A 187 -2.44 -14.75 6.02
N PHE A 188 -3.61 -14.71 5.41
CA PHE A 188 -4.89 -14.62 6.11
C PHE A 188 -5.55 -16.00 6.19
N PRO A 189 -6.30 -16.27 7.28
CA PRO A 189 -7.19 -17.42 7.31
C PRO A 189 -8.21 -17.31 6.18
N ILE A 190 -8.36 -18.36 5.39
CA ILE A 190 -9.34 -18.43 4.31
C ILE A 190 -10.52 -19.23 4.81
N ALA A 191 -11.75 -18.74 4.61
CA ALA A 191 -12.93 -19.57 4.78
C ALA A 191 -12.84 -20.77 3.82
N PRO A 192 -13.12 -22.01 4.27
CA PRO A 192 -13.17 -23.15 3.37
C PRO A 192 -14.17 -22.83 2.25
N ARG A 193 -13.77 -23.06 0.98
CA ARG A 193 -14.74 -23.05 -0.13
C ARG A 193 -15.78 -24.11 0.22
N GLY A 194 -17.05 -23.70 0.28
CA GLY A 194 -18.14 -24.65 0.45
C GLY A 194 -17.96 -25.75 -0.55
N ALA A 195 -17.94 -27.01 -0.07
CA ALA A 195 -18.04 -28.15 -0.94
C ALA A 195 -19.42 -28.08 -1.60
N GLU A 196 -19.46 -27.71 -2.88
CA GLU A 196 -20.60 -28.00 -3.77
C GLU A 196 -20.55 -29.45 -4.18
#